data_551aeecf8eee987eceaa4fc880d075f5
#
_entry.id   551aeecf8eee987eceaa4fc880d075f5
#
_cell.length_a   1.000
_cell.length_b   1.000
_cell.length_c   1.000
_cell.angle_alpha   90.00
_cell.angle_beta   90.00
_cell.angle_gamma   90.00
#
_symmetry.space_group_name_H-M   'P 1'
#
loop_
_entity.id
_entity.type
_entity.pdbx_description
1 polymer ?
#
loop_
_entity_poly.entity_id
_entity_poly.type
_entity_poly.pdbx_seq_one_letter_code
_entity_poly.pdbx_strand_id
1 'polypeptide(L)'
;MKQQICILGSTGSIGTQALDVIEQHADLYEVYALTANNQWQKLAAQARKFQPAAVVIANESHYEALQKELSDQPNIKVYAGKEALKQIVEAEPINMVLTAMVGFSGLEPTIHAIKARKRICLANKETLVVAGELICRLATEYHTPILPVDSEHSAIFQSLVGEDNNEIEKILLTCSGGPFRLFNADKLKTVTAADALKHPTWDMGAKITIDSASLMNKGFEVIEAKWLFGVPADKIQVLVHPQSIIHSAVQFADGGVKAQLGVPDMRLPIQYAFSFPDRLTLQGDRLDLFSQPLEFFEPDMERFRCLAMAYEAIEKGGNMPCILNAANEIVNEGFRKGQCSFLKMGEIIDETMQKVAFDATPSLDVYLQTDAEARRIASELMGN
;
A
#
# COMPACT_ATOMS: atom_id res chain seq x y z
N MET A 1 -14.61 -25.07 6.91
CA MET A 1 -13.45 -24.71 7.75
C MET A 1 -13.26 -23.20 7.60
N LYS A 2 -12.86 -22.51 8.69
CA LYS A 2 -12.54 -21.08 8.64
C LYS A 2 -11.27 -20.85 7.81
N GLN A 3 -11.22 -19.70 7.12
CA GLN A 3 -10.01 -19.28 6.43
C GLN A 3 -8.97 -18.78 7.44
N GLN A 4 -7.77 -19.33 7.37
CA GLN A 4 -6.65 -18.98 8.24
C GLN A 4 -5.86 -17.81 7.64
N ILE A 5 -5.80 -16.69 8.37
CA ILE A 5 -5.22 -15.43 7.88
C ILE A 5 -3.92 -15.10 8.62
N CYS A 6 -2.88 -14.80 7.88
CA CYS A 6 -1.68 -14.12 8.39
C CYS A 6 -1.75 -12.63 8.09
N ILE A 7 -1.54 -11.78 9.11
CA ILE A 7 -1.52 -10.33 8.94
C ILE A 7 -0.10 -9.82 9.15
N LEU A 8 0.54 -9.40 8.06
CA LEU A 8 1.82 -8.71 8.10
C LEU A 8 1.57 -7.23 8.42
N GLY A 9 1.96 -6.77 9.61
CA GLY A 9 1.73 -5.40 10.07
C GLY A 9 0.37 -5.19 10.77
N SER A 10 -0.02 -6.12 11.63
CA SER A 10 -1.32 -6.10 12.34
C SER A 10 -1.57 -4.89 13.23
N THR A 11 -0.52 -4.23 13.70
CA THR A 11 -0.61 -3.07 14.60
C THR A 11 -0.80 -1.74 13.86
N GLY A 12 -0.64 -1.73 12.53
CA GLY A 12 -0.88 -0.57 11.67
C GLY A 12 -2.38 -0.26 11.44
N SER A 13 -2.66 0.80 10.69
CA SER A 13 -4.05 1.21 10.37
C SER A 13 -4.82 0.11 9.64
N ILE A 14 -4.26 -0.43 8.57
CA ILE A 14 -4.89 -1.52 7.79
C ILE A 14 -5.02 -2.80 8.63
N GLY A 15 -3.96 -3.18 9.35
CA GLY A 15 -3.98 -4.39 10.17
C GLY A 15 -5.04 -4.37 11.27
N THR A 16 -5.25 -3.21 11.92
CA THR A 16 -6.30 -3.07 12.95
C THR A 16 -7.70 -3.12 12.36
N GLN A 17 -7.93 -2.52 11.19
CA GLN A 17 -9.21 -2.59 10.49
C GLN A 17 -9.48 -4.01 9.93
N ALA A 18 -8.44 -4.73 9.54
CA ALA A 18 -8.56 -6.13 9.16
C ALA A 18 -8.99 -7.03 10.33
N LEU A 19 -8.46 -6.76 11.52
CA LEU A 19 -8.89 -7.47 12.73
C LEU A 19 -10.35 -7.16 13.10
N ASP A 20 -10.82 -5.93 12.86
CA ASP A 20 -12.24 -5.58 13.03
C ASP A 20 -13.13 -6.36 12.03
N VAL A 21 -12.72 -6.47 10.76
CA VAL A 21 -13.42 -7.29 9.76
C VAL A 21 -13.47 -8.78 10.17
N ILE A 22 -12.35 -9.32 10.64
CA ILE A 22 -12.29 -10.72 11.11
C ILE A 22 -13.22 -10.94 12.30
N GLU A 23 -13.28 -9.99 13.23
CA GLU A 23 -14.17 -10.08 14.40
C GLU A 23 -15.65 -10.05 13.99
N GLN A 24 -16.03 -9.22 12.98
CA GLN A 24 -17.39 -9.18 12.45
C GLN A 24 -17.80 -10.48 11.73
N HIS A 25 -16.82 -11.25 11.26
CA HIS A 25 -17.04 -12.50 10.51
C HIS A 25 -16.24 -13.67 11.11
N ALA A 26 -16.29 -13.79 12.45
CA ALA A 26 -15.56 -14.82 13.18
C ALA A 26 -16.00 -16.26 12.89
N ASP A 27 -17.11 -16.44 12.20
CA ASP A 27 -17.57 -17.74 11.66
C ASP A 27 -16.83 -18.15 10.37
N LEU A 28 -16.31 -17.19 9.60
CA LEU A 28 -15.61 -17.39 8.32
C LEU A 28 -14.08 -17.33 8.44
N TYR A 29 -13.56 -16.50 9.33
CA TYR A 29 -12.15 -16.18 9.43
C TYR A 29 -11.56 -16.50 10.79
N GLU A 30 -10.27 -16.81 10.79
CA GLU A 30 -9.46 -17.03 11.98
C GLU A 30 -8.04 -16.47 11.75
N VAL A 31 -7.50 -15.85 12.79
CA VAL A 31 -6.13 -15.32 12.76
C VAL A 31 -5.15 -16.42 13.06
N TYR A 32 -4.32 -16.80 12.09
CA TYR A 32 -3.24 -17.76 12.31
C TYR A 32 -1.95 -17.08 12.81
N ALA A 33 -1.59 -15.94 12.24
CA ALA A 33 -0.39 -15.22 12.65
C ALA A 33 -0.55 -13.70 12.59
N LEU A 34 0.06 -13.00 13.54
CA LEU A 34 0.13 -11.54 13.62
C LEU A 34 1.57 -11.09 13.64
N THR A 35 1.89 -10.01 12.93
CA THR A 35 3.22 -9.44 12.95
C THR A 35 3.23 -7.94 13.22
N ALA A 36 4.30 -7.46 13.84
CA ALA A 36 4.56 -6.03 14.03
C ALA A 36 6.06 -5.75 13.94
N ASN A 37 6.45 -4.47 13.76
CA ASN A 37 7.85 -4.07 13.81
C ASN A 37 8.27 -3.69 15.24
N ASN A 38 7.74 -2.58 15.78
CA ASN A 38 8.15 -2.05 17.09
C ASN A 38 7.04 -2.09 18.16
N GLN A 39 5.77 -2.18 17.74
CA GLN A 39 4.63 -2.05 18.67
C GLN A 39 4.30 -3.39 19.37
N TRP A 40 5.25 -3.91 20.13
CA TRP A 40 5.10 -5.22 20.77
C TRP A 40 3.94 -5.28 21.79
N GLN A 41 3.67 -4.18 22.53
CA GLN A 41 2.55 -4.15 23.49
C GLN A 41 1.21 -4.28 22.78
N LYS A 42 1.03 -3.57 21.66
CA LYS A 42 -0.20 -3.68 20.85
C LYS A 42 -0.32 -5.07 20.23
N LEU A 43 0.79 -5.63 19.75
CA LEU A 43 0.85 -6.99 19.22
C LEU A 43 0.45 -8.02 20.29
N ALA A 44 0.96 -7.89 21.52
CA ALA A 44 0.61 -8.77 22.65
C ALA A 44 -0.90 -8.69 22.99
N ALA A 45 -1.46 -7.46 23.03
CA ALA A 45 -2.90 -7.26 23.25
C ALA A 45 -3.75 -7.90 22.14
N GLN A 46 -3.35 -7.76 20.87
CA GLN A 46 -4.00 -8.42 19.74
C GLN A 46 -3.90 -9.95 19.84
N ALA A 47 -2.72 -10.47 20.21
CA ALA A 47 -2.51 -11.90 20.40
C ALA A 47 -3.41 -12.49 21.50
N ARG A 48 -3.57 -11.80 22.63
CA ARG A 48 -4.50 -12.21 23.69
C ARG A 48 -5.95 -12.23 23.24
N LYS A 49 -6.36 -11.26 22.40
CA LYS A 49 -7.74 -11.16 21.91
C LYS A 49 -8.05 -12.23 20.86
N PHE A 50 -7.17 -12.37 19.86
CA PHE A 50 -7.43 -13.20 18.68
C PHE A 50 -6.84 -14.62 18.77
N GLN A 51 -6.03 -14.92 19.79
CA GLN A 51 -5.45 -16.25 20.05
C GLN A 51 -4.78 -16.89 18.82
N PRO A 52 -3.85 -16.18 18.11
CA PRO A 52 -3.19 -16.75 16.94
C PRO A 52 -2.27 -17.90 17.33
N ALA A 53 -1.94 -18.77 16.37
CA ALA A 53 -0.92 -19.80 16.58
C ALA A 53 0.50 -19.21 16.75
N ALA A 54 0.74 -18.03 16.15
CA ALA A 54 2.06 -17.38 16.24
C ALA A 54 1.98 -15.86 16.17
N VAL A 55 2.98 -15.21 16.77
CA VAL A 55 3.27 -13.78 16.59
C VAL A 55 4.73 -13.58 16.20
N VAL A 56 4.99 -12.57 15.36
CA VAL A 56 6.36 -12.23 14.95
C VAL A 56 6.62 -10.74 15.20
N ILE A 57 7.68 -10.43 15.92
CA ILE A 57 8.19 -9.05 16.10
C ILE A 57 9.43 -8.86 15.23
N ALA A 58 9.37 -7.95 14.24
CA ALA A 58 10.47 -7.76 13.30
C ALA A 58 11.71 -7.16 13.95
N ASN A 59 11.51 -6.24 14.89
CA ASN A 59 12.62 -5.70 15.71
C ASN A 59 12.95 -6.67 16.85
N GLU A 60 14.06 -7.37 16.69
CA GLU A 60 14.53 -8.40 17.62
C GLU A 60 14.78 -7.87 19.03
N SER A 61 15.05 -6.57 19.20
CA SER A 61 15.23 -5.96 20.54
C SER A 61 13.99 -6.05 21.43
N HIS A 62 12.81 -6.31 20.85
CA HIS A 62 11.56 -6.47 21.57
C HIS A 62 11.15 -7.94 21.80
N TYR A 63 11.97 -8.91 21.38
CA TYR A 63 11.64 -10.33 21.49
C TYR A 63 11.41 -10.76 22.93
N GLU A 64 12.36 -10.52 23.82
CA GLU A 64 12.27 -10.93 25.22
C GLU A 64 11.07 -10.29 25.94
N ALA A 65 10.81 -9.00 25.66
CA ALA A 65 9.65 -8.30 26.23
C ALA A 65 8.33 -8.92 25.78
N LEU A 66 8.19 -9.21 24.48
CA LEU A 66 6.99 -9.85 23.93
C LEU A 66 6.81 -11.29 24.44
N GLN A 67 7.90 -12.06 24.50
CA GLN A 67 7.88 -13.45 25.02
C GLN A 67 7.47 -13.48 26.49
N LYS A 68 8.01 -12.56 27.31
CA LYS A 68 7.64 -12.44 28.72
C LYS A 68 6.18 -12.05 28.88
N GLU A 69 5.70 -11.09 28.09
CA GLU A 69 4.30 -10.63 28.13
C GLU A 69 3.31 -11.73 27.77
N LEU A 70 3.67 -12.64 26.87
CA LEU A 70 2.82 -13.76 26.45
C LEU A 70 3.15 -15.10 27.15
N SER A 71 3.93 -15.07 28.24
CA SER A 71 4.37 -16.29 28.94
C SER A 71 3.23 -17.13 29.54
N ASP A 72 2.08 -16.50 29.81
CA ASP A 72 0.84 -17.14 30.26
C ASP A 72 -0.03 -17.67 29.12
N GLN A 73 0.41 -17.52 27.87
CA GLN A 73 -0.28 -17.95 26.63
C GLN A 73 0.54 -19.06 25.91
N PRO A 74 0.61 -20.29 26.46
CA PRO A 74 1.53 -21.32 25.97
C PRO A 74 1.22 -21.82 24.54
N ASN A 75 0.03 -21.56 24.05
CA ASN A 75 -0.37 -21.93 22.69
C ASN A 75 0.09 -20.93 21.62
N ILE A 76 0.54 -19.74 22.02
CA ILE A 76 1.00 -18.70 21.09
C ILE A 76 2.53 -18.76 20.98
N LYS A 77 3.04 -19.11 19.81
CA LYS A 77 4.48 -19.12 19.54
C LYS A 77 4.97 -17.71 19.24
N VAL A 78 6.08 -17.32 19.86
CA VAL A 78 6.68 -15.99 19.67
C VAL A 78 7.96 -16.12 18.86
N TYR A 79 8.06 -15.38 17.76
CA TYR A 79 9.23 -15.34 16.91
C TYR A 79 9.71 -13.89 16.70
N ALA A 80 10.97 -13.70 16.27
CA ALA A 80 11.52 -12.39 15.98
C ALA A 80 12.40 -12.37 14.74
N GLY A 81 12.60 -11.18 14.19
CA GLY A 81 13.50 -10.91 13.08
C GLY A 81 12.85 -11.00 11.70
N LYS A 82 13.58 -10.51 10.70
CA LYS A 82 13.13 -10.45 9.31
C LYS A 82 12.96 -11.84 8.70
N GLU A 83 13.81 -12.79 9.08
CA GLU A 83 13.73 -14.15 8.58
C GLU A 83 12.45 -14.86 9.05
N ALA A 84 12.05 -14.62 10.31
CA ALA A 84 10.79 -15.14 10.84
C ALA A 84 9.57 -14.59 10.11
N LEU A 85 9.61 -13.35 9.59
CA LEU A 85 8.54 -12.79 8.76
C LEU A 85 8.39 -13.52 7.42
N LYS A 86 9.50 -13.97 6.82
CA LYS A 86 9.48 -14.74 5.57
C LYS A 86 8.97 -16.16 5.81
N GLN A 87 9.39 -16.78 6.89
CA GLN A 87 9.02 -18.16 7.22
C GLN A 87 7.56 -18.29 7.67
N ILE A 88 7.04 -17.32 8.43
CA ILE A 88 5.67 -17.44 8.97
C ILE A 88 4.61 -17.49 7.87
N VAL A 89 4.79 -16.77 6.76
CA VAL A 89 3.83 -16.75 5.65
C VAL A 89 3.79 -18.06 4.86
N GLU A 90 4.80 -18.91 5.02
CA GLU A 90 4.90 -20.23 4.38
C GLU A 90 4.15 -21.32 5.16
N ALA A 91 3.71 -21.04 6.40
CA ALA A 91 3.06 -22.04 7.24
C ALA A 91 1.84 -22.68 6.53
N GLU A 92 1.79 -24.02 6.55
CA GLU A 92 0.83 -24.82 5.77
C GLU A 92 -0.64 -24.41 6.03
N PRO A 93 -1.10 -24.18 7.29
CA PRO A 93 -2.50 -23.86 7.54
C PRO A 93 -2.96 -22.51 6.99
N ILE A 94 -2.06 -21.58 6.68
CA ILE A 94 -2.43 -20.25 6.19
C ILE A 94 -3.04 -20.35 4.79
N ASN A 95 -4.22 -19.76 4.61
CA ASN A 95 -4.91 -19.65 3.32
C ASN A 95 -4.66 -18.29 2.66
N MET A 96 -4.63 -17.23 3.47
CA MET A 96 -4.47 -15.84 3.00
C MET A 96 -3.39 -15.10 3.79
N VAL A 97 -2.70 -14.20 3.10
CA VAL A 97 -1.74 -13.26 3.71
C VAL A 97 -2.19 -11.84 3.38
N LEU A 98 -2.53 -11.07 4.39
CA LEU A 98 -2.70 -9.62 4.26
C LEU A 98 -1.35 -8.94 4.42
N THR A 99 -0.87 -8.31 3.35
CA THR A 99 0.41 -7.57 3.35
C THR A 99 0.16 -6.11 3.69
N ALA A 100 0.14 -5.77 4.98
CA ALA A 100 -0.11 -4.42 5.49
C ALA A 100 1.13 -3.77 6.12
N MET A 101 2.30 -4.18 5.67
CA MET A 101 3.59 -3.55 6.00
C MET A 101 3.75 -2.25 5.22
N VAL A 102 4.63 -1.37 5.67
CA VAL A 102 4.87 -0.08 5.02
C VAL A 102 6.19 -0.14 4.25
N GLY A 103 6.19 0.39 3.03
CA GLY A 103 7.38 0.58 2.23
C GLY A 103 7.99 -0.73 1.70
N PHE A 104 9.29 -0.67 1.42
CA PHE A 104 10.07 -1.77 0.83
C PHE A 104 10.03 -3.09 1.64
N SER A 105 9.82 -3.01 2.95
CA SER A 105 9.92 -4.17 3.86
C SER A 105 8.91 -5.29 3.57
N GLY A 106 7.84 -5.01 2.83
CA GLY A 106 6.83 -6.00 2.43
C GLY A 106 7.25 -6.89 1.27
N LEU A 107 8.29 -6.55 0.50
CA LEU A 107 8.65 -7.24 -0.74
C LEU A 107 9.00 -8.72 -0.53
N GLU A 108 10.00 -9.01 0.29
CA GLU A 108 10.47 -10.40 0.49
C GLU A 108 9.40 -11.29 1.13
N PRO A 109 8.68 -10.90 2.21
CA PRO A 109 7.59 -11.71 2.76
C PRO A 109 6.47 -11.98 1.75
N THR A 110 6.16 -11.00 0.86
CA THR A 110 5.17 -11.21 -0.20
C THR A 110 5.66 -12.24 -1.23
N ILE A 111 6.93 -12.20 -1.63
CA ILE A 111 7.53 -13.21 -2.52
C ILE A 111 7.43 -14.61 -1.90
N HIS A 112 7.75 -14.76 -0.61
CA HIS A 112 7.65 -16.03 0.10
C HIS A 112 6.20 -16.54 0.17
N ALA A 113 5.24 -15.67 0.46
CA ALA A 113 3.81 -16.01 0.47
C ALA A 113 3.31 -16.46 -0.93
N ILE A 114 3.74 -15.78 -2.01
CA ILE A 114 3.42 -16.17 -3.39
C ILE A 114 3.97 -17.55 -3.71
N LYS A 115 5.25 -17.81 -3.42
CA LYS A 115 5.88 -19.13 -3.64
C LYS A 115 5.23 -20.25 -2.84
N ALA A 116 4.71 -19.93 -1.65
CA ALA A 116 3.92 -20.84 -0.82
C ALA A 116 2.44 -20.94 -1.28
N ARG A 117 2.07 -20.31 -2.41
CA ARG A 117 0.72 -20.32 -3.00
C ARG A 117 -0.37 -19.83 -2.06
N LYS A 118 -0.06 -18.85 -1.22
CA LYS A 118 -1.03 -18.21 -0.34
C LYS A 118 -1.75 -17.09 -1.08
N ARG A 119 -3.08 -17.00 -0.99
CA ARG A 119 -3.82 -15.83 -1.53
C ARG A 119 -3.26 -14.55 -0.92
N ILE A 120 -2.89 -13.59 -1.75
CA ILE A 120 -2.36 -12.30 -1.31
C ILE A 120 -3.47 -11.26 -1.29
N CYS A 121 -3.74 -10.67 -0.13
CA CYS A 121 -4.55 -9.46 0.00
C CYS A 121 -3.56 -8.28 0.12
N LEU A 122 -3.31 -7.58 -0.99
CA LEU A 122 -2.22 -6.63 -1.11
C LEU A 122 -2.65 -5.24 -0.66
N ALA A 123 -2.15 -4.79 0.50
CA ALA A 123 -2.27 -3.42 0.97
C ALA A 123 -0.93 -2.65 0.89
N ASN A 124 0.19 -3.36 0.77
CA ASN A 124 1.53 -2.76 0.59
C ASN A 124 1.80 -2.52 -0.90
N LYS A 125 1.35 -1.38 -1.41
CA LYS A 125 1.54 -1.00 -2.82
C LYS A 125 3.00 -0.93 -3.24
N GLU A 126 3.89 -0.59 -2.33
CA GLU A 126 5.32 -0.46 -2.59
C GLU A 126 5.93 -1.77 -3.09
N THR A 127 5.36 -2.92 -2.76
CA THR A 127 5.75 -4.22 -3.33
C THR A 127 5.64 -4.24 -4.87
N LEU A 128 4.53 -3.74 -5.42
CA LEU A 128 4.35 -3.63 -6.88
C LEU A 128 5.10 -2.44 -7.49
N VAL A 129 5.23 -1.35 -6.74
CA VAL A 129 6.04 -0.20 -7.19
C VAL A 129 7.49 -0.63 -7.39
N VAL A 130 8.09 -1.30 -6.42
CA VAL A 130 9.49 -1.68 -6.43
C VAL A 130 9.79 -2.77 -7.46
N ALA A 131 8.99 -3.83 -7.50
CA ALA A 131 9.30 -5.06 -8.22
C ALA A 131 8.07 -5.67 -8.92
N GLY A 132 7.18 -4.83 -9.48
CA GLY A 132 5.89 -5.26 -10.01
C GLY A 132 6.00 -6.34 -11.08
N GLU A 133 6.96 -6.23 -12.02
CA GLU A 133 7.21 -7.24 -13.03
C GLU A 133 7.58 -8.60 -12.41
N LEU A 134 8.48 -8.60 -11.44
CA LEU A 134 8.89 -9.81 -10.72
C LEU A 134 7.70 -10.42 -9.95
N ILE A 135 6.94 -9.60 -9.24
CA ILE A 135 5.79 -10.05 -8.44
C ILE A 135 4.71 -10.66 -9.34
N CYS A 136 4.32 -10.00 -10.43
CA CYS A 136 3.31 -10.50 -11.37
C CYS A 136 3.77 -11.79 -12.06
N ARG A 137 5.03 -11.88 -12.45
CA ARG A 137 5.62 -13.12 -13.01
C ARG A 137 5.55 -14.26 -12.01
N LEU A 138 5.97 -14.04 -10.75
CA LEU A 138 5.91 -15.07 -9.71
C LEU A 138 4.45 -15.45 -9.40
N ALA A 139 3.53 -14.49 -9.30
CA ALA A 139 2.13 -14.77 -9.07
C ALA A 139 1.54 -15.68 -10.16
N THR A 140 1.91 -15.44 -11.41
CA THR A 140 1.51 -16.29 -12.56
C THR A 140 2.14 -17.67 -12.47
N GLU A 141 3.45 -17.76 -12.22
CA GLU A 141 4.20 -19.01 -12.12
C GLU A 141 3.67 -19.92 -11.00
N TYR A 142 3.37 -19.35 -9.83
CA TYR A 142 2.87 -20.09 -8.67
C TYR A 142 1.35 -20.19 -8.61
N HIS A 143 0.62 -19.65 -9.60
CA HIS A 143 -0.85 -19.61 -9.64
C HIS A 143 -1.45 -18.97 -8.37
N THR A 144 -0.86 -17.89 -7.91
CA THR A 144 -1.23 -17.21 -6.69
C THR A 144 -2.04 -15.95 -7.01
N PRO A 145 -3.31 -15.86 -6.59
CA PRO A 145 -4.09 -14.64 -6.81
C PRO A 145 -3.61 -13.51 -5.91
N ILE A 146 -3.53 -12.30 -6.49
CA ILE A 146 -3.28 -11.05 -5.77
C ILE A 146 -4.57 -10.23 -5.83
N LEU A 147 -5.16 -9.96 -4.66
CA LEU A 147 -6.38 -9.17 -4.51
C LEU A 147 -6.03 -7.81 -3.91
N PRO A 148 -6.41 -6.70 -4.57
CA PRO A 148 -6.08 -5.36 -4.09
C PRO A 148 -6.87 -5.00 -2.84
N VAL A 149 -6.20 -4.38 -1.87
CA VAL A 149 -6.78 -3.81 -0.66
C VAL A 149 -6.74 -2.29 -0.69
N ASP A 150 -5.82 -1.68 -1.45
CA ASP A 150 -5.87 -0.25 -1.68
C ASP A 150 -7.22 0.16 -2.27
N SER A 151 -7.84 1.23 -1.74
CA SER A 151 -9.25 1.55 -2.02
C SER A 151 -9.52 1.78 -3.50
N GLU A 152 -8.63 2.46 -4.19
CA GLU A 152 -8.74 2.76 -5.61
C GLU A 152 -8.60 1.49 -6.46
N HIS A 153 -7.63 0.64 -6.14
CA HIS A 153 -7.40 -0.61 -6.88
C HIS A 153 -8.50 -1.63 -6.59
N SER A 154 -9.01 -1.68 -5.37
CA SER A 154 -10.20 -2.46 -5.05
C SER A 154 -11.41 -1.99 -5.86
N ALA A 155 -11.59 -0.67 -6.02
CA ALA A 155 -12.67 -0.11 -6.82
C ALA A 155 -12.56 -0.47 -8.31
N ILE A 156 -11.36 -0.40 -8.88
CA ILE A 156 -11.08 -0.82 -10.25
C ILE A 156 -11.37 -2.32 -10.40
N PHE A 157 -10.83 -3.13 -9.50
CA PHE A 157 -11.07 -4.58 -9.49
C PHE A 157 -12.57 -4.91 -9.44
N GLN A 158 -13.33 -4.26 -8.54
CA GLN A 158 -14.78 -4.44 -8.44
C GLN A 158 -15.52 -4.02 -9.71
N SER A 159 -15.05 -3.00 -10.40
CA SER A 159 -15.62 -2.51 -11.67
C SER A 159 -15.34 -3.46 -12.84
N LEU A 160 -14.27 -4.26 -12.74
CA LEU A 160 -13.88 -5.24 -13.76
C LEU A 160 -14.53 -6.62 -13.57
N VAL A 161 -15.17 -6.89 -12.45
CA VAL A 161 -15.86 -8.17 -12.23
C VAL A 161 -16.95 -8.38 -13.27
N GLY A 162 -16.83 -9.49 -14.03
CA GLY A 162 -17.74 -9.83 -15.13
C GLY A 162 -17.42 -9.15 -16.47
N GLU A 163 -16.31 -8.43 -16.57
CA GLU A 163 -15.87 -7.71 -17.77
C GLU A 163 -14.63 -8.36 -18.44
N ASP A 164 -14.41 -9.64 -18.22
CA ASP A 164 -13.16 -10.35 -18.60
C ASP A 164 -12.80 -10.24 -20.10
N ASN A 165 -13.79 -10.03 -20.98
CA ASN A 165 -13.60 -9.93 -22.43
C ASN A 165 -13.73 -8.49 -22.96
N ASN A 166 -13.93 -7.50 -22.10
CA ASN A 166 -14.18 -6.13 -22.51
C ASN A 166 -12.89 -5.30 -22.45
N GLU A 167 -12.60 -4.58 -23.54
CA GLU A 167 -11.40 -3.77 -23.63
C GLU A 167 -11.51 -2.53 -22.71
N ILE A 168 -10.49 -2.37 -21.86
CA ILE A 168 -10.30 -1.17 -21.07
C ILE A 168 -9.76 -0.06 -21.97
N GLU A 169 -10.54 1.02 -22.15
CA GLU A 169 -10.05 2.23 -22.81
C GLU A 169 -9.16 3.03 -21.86
N LYS A 170 -9.66 3.28 -20.62
CA LYS A 170 -8.92 3.99 -19.58
C LYS A 170 -9.29 3.52 -18.18
N ILE A 171 -8.31 3.57 -17.29
CA ILE A 171 -8.53 3.57 -15.84
C ILE A 171 -8.62 5.03 -15.39
N LEU A 172 -9.69 5.37 -14.67
CA LEU A 172 -9.93 6.68 -14.08
C LEU A 172 -9.60 6.58 -12.59
N LEU A 173 -8.34 6.87 -12.25
CA LEU A 173 -7.78 6.73 -10.91
C LEU A 173 -8.04 8.00 -10.09
N THR A 174 -8.95 7.95 -9.12
CA THR A 174 -9.29 9.12 -8.32
C THR A 174 -8.32 9.36 -7.17
N CYS A 175 -8.19 10.61 -6.72
CA CYS A 175 -7.50 10.99 -5.49
C CYS A 175 -8.17 12.19 -4.83
N SER A 176 -7.97 12.38 -3.51
CA SER A 176 -8.46 13.57 -2.81
C SER A 176 -7.78 14.88 -3.26
N GLY A 177 -6.59 14.77 -3.87
CA GLY A 177 -5.71 15.90 -4.19
C GLY A 177 -4.84 16.35 -3.01
N GLY A 178 -4.99 15.73 -1.85
CA GLY A 178 -4.23 16.04 -0.64
C GLY A 178 -4.55 17.39 0.00
N PRO A 179 -3.92 17.72 1.14
CA PRO A 179 -4.21 18.96 1.90
C PRO A 179 -3.78 20.22 1.18
N PHE A 180 -2.86 20.14 0.22
CA PHE A 180 -2.25 21.29 -0.44
C PHE A 180 -2.78 21.58 -1.85
N ARG A 181 -3.82 20.86 -2.30
CA ARG A 181 -4.35 21.00 -3.67
C ARG A 181 -4.68 22.43 -4.10
N LEU A 182 -5.13 23.29 -3.16
CA LEU A 182 -5.50 24.68 -3.39
C LEU A 182 -4.37 25.69 -3.07
N PHE A 183 -3.17 25.21 -2.66
CA PHE A 183 -2.06 26.10 -2.31
C PHE A 183 -1.31 26.51 -3.58
N ASN A 184 -0.96 27.82 -3.64
CA ASN A 184 -0.08 28.31 -4.68
C ASN A 184 1.39 27.96 -4.38
N ALA A 185 2.28 28.17 -5.37
CA ALA A 185 3.69 27.84 -5.25
C ALA A 185 4.40 28.53 -4.07
N ASP A 186 4.03 29.76 -3.75
CA ASP A 186 4.65 30.51 -2.63
C ASP A 186 4.27 29.92 -1.28
N LYS A 187 3.01 29.50 -1.11
CA LYS A 187 2.55 28.87 0.12
C LYS A 187 3.20 27.51 0.34
N LEU A 188 3.46 26.75 -0.73
CA LEU A 188 4.15 25.47 -0.65
C LEU A 188 5.59 25.57 -0.13
N LYS A 189 6.27 26.73 -0.29
CA LYS A 189 7.63 26.96 0.24
C LYS A 189 7.68 26.94 1.78
N THR A 190 6.55 27.20 2.44
CA THR A 190 6.49 27.40 3.90
C THR A 190 5.70 26.33 4.65
N VAL A 191 5.15 25.32 3.95
CA VAL A 191 4.39 24.25 4.60
C VAL A 191 5.26 23.36 5.46
N THR A 192 4.70 22.90 6.54
CA THR A 192 5.36 22.02 7.51
C THR A 192 4.80 20.60 7.45
N ALA A 193 5.50 19.66 8.07
CA ALA A 193 4.97 18.29 8.23
C ALA A 193 3.64 18.28 9.00
N ALA A 194 3.47 19.16 9.99
CA ALA A 194 2.21 19.29 10.74
C ALA A 194 1.04 19.76 9.88
N ASP A 195 1.29 20.58 8.85
CA ASP A 195 0.27 20.98 7.88
C ASP A 195 -0.07 19.84 6.93
N ALA A 196 0.94 19.11 6.46
CA ALA A 196 0.76 17.99 5.56
C ALA A 196 0.02 16.80 6.21
N LEU A 197 0.17 16.62 7.53
CA LEU A 197 -0.51 15.56 8.27
C LEU A 197 -2.01 15.80 8.50
N LYS A 198 -2.53 16.99 8.15
CA LYS A 198 -3.96 17.33 8.24
C LYS A 198 -4.68 16.91 6.95
N HIS A 199 -4.82 15.59 6.72
CA HIS A 199 -5.56 15.12 5.55
C HIS A 199 -7.05 15.44 5.67
N PRO A 200 -7.71 15.94 4.57
CA PRO A 200 -9.10 16.43 4.66
C PRO A 200 -10.14 15.33 4.83
N THR A 201 -9.86 14.07 4.40
CA THR A 201 -10.87 13.01 4.28
C THR A 201 -10.48 11.74 5.02
N TRP A 202 -9.19 11.35 5.00
CA TRP A 202 -8.72 10.06 5.51
C TRP A 202 -7.89 10.21 6.78
N ASP A 203 -8.11 9.30 7.74
CA ASP A 203 -7.20 9.11 8.89
C ASP A 203 -6.21 7.99 8.56
N MET A 204 -4.98 8.36 8.23
CA MET A 204 -3.96 7.47 7.69
C MET A 204 -2.65 7.55 8.48
N GLY A 205 -1.77 6.57 8.26
CA GLY A 205 -0.41 6.62 8.79
C GLY A 205 0.39 7.82 8.28
N ALA A 206 1.35 8.30 9.06
CA ALA A 206 2.09 9.53 8.74
C ALA A 206 2.82 9.48 7.38
N LYS A 207 3.40 8.33 7.00
CA LYS A 207 4.12 8.19 5.70
C LYS A 207 3.18 8.44 4.52
N ILE A 208 2.07 7.73 4.46
CA ILE A 208 1.11 7.82 3.35
C ILE A 208 0.41 9.18 3.31
N THR A 209 0.22 9.84 4.47
CA THR A 209 -0.37 11.19 4.53
C THR A 209 0.56 12.23 3.88
N ILE A 210 1.87 12.16 4.11
CA ILE A 210 2.85 13.00 3.42
C ILE A 210 2.90 12.67 1.91
N ASP A 211 2.86 11.38 1.54
CA ASP A 211 2.81 10.97 0.14
C ASP A 211 1.53 11.46 -0.56
N SER A 212 0.40 11.53 0.14
CA SER A 212 -0.83 12.14 -0.36
C SER A 212 -0.65 13.66 -0.60
N ALA A 213 0.01 14.36 0.33
CA ALA A 213 0.25 15.80 0.21
C ALA A 213 1.11 16.17 -1.01
N SER A 214 2.06 15.31 -1.39
CA SER A 214 2.96 15.49 -2.55
C SER A 214 2.41 14.87 -3.84
N LEU A 215 1.28 14.18 -3.82
CA LEU A 215 0.75 13.29 -4.86
C LEU A 215 1.67 12.10 -5.20
N MET A 216 2.71 11.82 -4.43
CA MET A 216 3.52 10.61 -4.60
C MET A 216 2.70 9.35 -4.35
N ASN A 217 1.77 9.38 -3.37
CA ASN A 217 0.87 8.25 -3.14
C ASN A 217 0.11 7.89 -4.42
N LYS A 218 -0.43 8.90 -5.12
CA LYS A 218 -1.13 8.68 -6.38
C LYS A 218 -0.19 8.22 -7.50
N GLY A 219 1.04 8.70 -7.52
CA GLY A 219 2.08 8.20 -8.40
C GLY A 219 2.37 6.71 -8.20
N PHE A 220 2.48 6.26 -6.97
CA PHE A 220 2.64 4.83 -6.65
C PHE A 220 1.43 4.01 -7.06
N GLU A 221 0.25 4.56 -6.92
CA GLU A 221 -0.99 3.89 -7.34
C GLU A 221 -1.12 3.77 -8.86
N VAL A 222 -0.60 4.72 -9.65
CA VAL A 222 -0.47 4.57 -11.11
C VAL A 222 0.41 3.36 -11.45
N ILE A 223 1.55 3.21 -10.76
CA ILE A 223 2.46 2.08 -10.96
C ILE A 223 1.79 0.76 -10.55
N GLU A 224 1.12 0.75 -9.41
CA GLU A 224 0.39 -0.42 -8.91
C GLU A 224 -0.73 -0.84 -9.89
N ALA A 225 -1.52 0.11 -10.41
CA ALA A 225 -2.60 -0.15 -11.36
C ALA A 225 -2.10 -0.79 -12.65
N LYS A 226 -0.97 -0.32 -13.19
CA LYS A 226 -0.33 -0.93 -14.36
C LYS A 226 -0.08 -2.43 -14.13
N TRP A 227 0.47 -2.80 -12.99
CA TRP A 227 0.84 -4.18 -12.70
C TRP A 227 -0.35 -5.07 -12.34
N LEU A 228 -1.31 -4.56 -11.58
CA LEU A 228 -2.50 -5.33 -11.19
C LEU A 228 -3.44 -5.61 -12.37
N PHE A 229 -3.61 -4.64 -13.26
CA PHE A 229 -4.62 -4.72 -14.33
C PHE A 229 -4.02 -4.91 -15.73
N GLY A 230 -2.70 -4.93 -15.86
CA GLY A 230 -2.02 -5.12 -17.16
C GLY A 230 -2.26 -3.96 -18.14
N VAL A 231 -2.61 -2.78 -17.66
CA VAL A 231 -2.93 -1.60 -18.48
C VAL A 231 -1.70 -0.71 -18.60
N PRO A 232 -1.31 -0.24 -19.79
CA PRO A 232 -0.18 0.67 -19.94
C PRO A 232 -0.44 2.02 -19.25
N ALA A 233 0.64 2.69 -18.82
CA ALA A 233 0.54 3.88 -17.97
C ALA A 233 -0.20 5.07 -18.64
N ASP A 234 -0.13 5.19 -19.96
CA ASP A 234 -0.83 6.22 -20.75
C ASP A 234 -2.36 6.04 -20.77
N LYS A 235 -2.84 4.83 -20.45
CA LYS A 235 -4.26 4.54 -20.25
C LYS A 235 -4.71 4.71 -18.78
N ILE A 236 -3.85 5.15 -17.86
CA ILE A 236 -4.20 5.40 -16.46
C ILE A 236 -4.25 6.92 -16.25
N GLN A 237 -5.46 7.45 -16.12
CA GLN A 237 -5.70 8.89 -15.94
C GLN A 237 -6.03 9.20 -14.48
N VAL A 238 -5.24 10.08 -13.87
CA VAL A 238 -5.50 10.56 -12.51
C VAL A 238 -6.56 11.67 -12.53
N LEU A 239 -7.55 11.55 -11.65
CA LEU A 239 -8.60 12.53 -11.42
C LEU A 239 -8.58 12.99 -9.95
N VAL A 240 -8.57 14.29 -9.73
CA VAL A 240 -8.72 14.84 -8.37
C VAL A 240 -10.21 14.90 -8.04
N HIS A 241 -10.64 14.10 -7.07
CA HIS A 241 -12.01 14.01 -6.54
C HIS A 241 -12.00 14.23 -5.03
N PRO A 242 -12.13 15.49 -4.57
CA PRO A 242 -11.93 15.86 -3.16
C PRO A 242 -12.83 15.14 -2.17
N GLN A 243 -14.06 14.80 -2.60
CA GLN A 243 -15.05 14.13 -1.76
C GLN A 243 -14.68 12.67 -1.46
N SER A 244 -13.81 12.05 -2.27
CA SER A 244 -13.38 10.65 -2.14
C SER A 244 -14.56 9.65 -2.03
N ILE A 245 -15.68 9.93 -2.68
CA ILE A 245 -16.87 9.06 -2.74
C ILE A 245 -16.73 8.04 -3.87
N ILE A 246 -16.30 8.49 -5.06
CA ILE A 246 -15.91 7.61 -6.15
C ILE A 246 -14.46 7.20 -5.90
N HIS A 247 -14.27 5.91 -5.58
CA HIS A 247 -12.94 5.40 -5.23
C HIS A 247 -12.08 5.09 -6.45
N SER A 248 -12.61 4.92 -7.62
CA SER A 248 -12.04 4.93 -8.98
C SER A 248 -13.05 4.33 -9.95
N ALA A 249 -12.75 4.41 -11.25
CA ALA A 249 -13.62 3.93 -12.30
C ALA A 249 -12.83 3.33 -13.46
N VAL A 250 -13.52 2.55 -14.31
CA VAL A 250 -13.01 2.01 -15.56
C VAL A 250 -13.89 2.49 -16.70
N GLN A 251 -13.28 3.08 -17.71
CA GLN A 251 -13.92 3.41 -18.98
C GLN A 251 -13.62 2.31 -20.00
N PHE A 252 -14.65 1.79 -20.62
CA PHE A 252 -14.55 0.74 -21.64
C PHE A 252 -14.54 1.31 -23.05
N ALA A 253 -14.17 0.49 -24.04
CA ALA A 253 -14.05 0.90 -25.44
C ALA A 253 -15.38 1.40 -26.07
N ASP A 254 -16.52 1.04 -25.50
CA ASP A 254 -17.85 1.56 -25.92
C ASP A 254 -18.20 2.94 -25.33
N GLY A 255 -17.29 3.51 -24.52
CA GLY A 255 -17.48 4.76 -23.80
C GLY A 255 -18.22 4.61 -22.46
N GLY A 256 -18.68 3.41 -22.10
CA GLY A 256 -19.30 3.12 -20.81
C GLY A 256 -18.31 3.27 -19.65
N VAL A 257 -18.76 3.82 -18.51
CA VAL A 257 -17.93 3.98 -17.30
C VAL A 257 -18.56 3.23 -16.14
N LYS A 258 -17.81 2.30 -15.53
CA LYS A 258 -18.19 1.65 -14.26
C LYS A 258 -17.33 2.16 -13.13
N ALA A 259 -17.96 2.50 -12.01
CA ALA A 259 -17.30 3.02 -10.83
C ALA A 259 -17.79 2.33 -9.56
N GLN A 260 -16.90 2.20 -8.57
CA GLN A 260 -17.31 1.82 -7.23
C GLN A 260 -17.36 3.07 -6.35
N LEU A 261 -18.48 3.23 -5.68
CA LEU A 261 -18.75 4.33 -4.75
C LEU A 261 -18.91 3.78 -3.34
N GLY A 262 -18.48 4.56 -2.35
CA GLY A 262 -18.63 4.20 -0.95
C GLY A 262 -18.23 5.33 0.00
N VAL A 263 -18.53 5.14 1.27
CA VAL A 263 -17.94 5.96 2.33
C VAL A 263 -16.45 5.65 2.41
N PRO A 264 -15.57 6.63 2.71
CA PRO A 264 -14.14 6.38 2.93
C PRO A 264 -13.89 5.48 4.16
N ASP A 265 -13.89 4.17 3.96
CA ASP A 265 -13.69 3.15 4.99
C ASP A 265 -12.89 1.97 4.43
N MET A 266 -11.67 1.80 4.93
CA MET A 266 -10.78 0.73 4.46
C MET A 266 -11.26 -0.68 4.80
N ARG A 267 -12.22 -0.84 5.73
CA ARG A 267 -12.82 -2.15 6.01
C ARG A 267 -13.56 -2.73 4.81
N LEU A 268 -14.12 -1.87 3.95
CA LEU A 268 -14.80 -2.31 2.74
C LEU A 268 -13.84 -3.03 1.75
N PRO A 269 -12.74 -2.44 1.28
CA PRO A 269 -11.82 -3.14 0.40
C PRO A 269 -11.09 -4.30 1.08
N ILE A 270 -10.78 -4.22 2.37
CA ILE A 270 -10.22 -5.33 3.14
C ILE A 270 -11.18 -6.52 3.13
N GLN A 271 -12.44 -6.29 3.52
CA GLN A 271 -13.47 -7.33 3.56
C GLN A 271 -13.66 -7.95 2.17
N TYR A 272 -13.74 -7.12 1.12
CA TYR A 272 -13.92 -7.61 -0.24
C TYR A 272 -12.76 -8.48 -0.71
N ALA A 273 -11.51 -8.11 -0.39
CA ALA A 273 -10.35 -8.96 -0.69
C ALA A 273 -10.37 -10.30 0.07
N PHE A 274 -10.89 -10.33 1.29
CA PHE A 274 -11.03 -11.56 2.07
C PHE A 274 -12.15 -12.47 1.54
N SER A 275 -13.29 -11.88 1.14
CA SER A 275 -14.51 -12.61 0.81
C SER A 275 -14.71 -12.88 -0.67
N PHE A 276 -13.91 -12.28 -1.56
CA PHE A 276 -14.12 -12.40 -3.01
C PHE A 276 -14.32 -13.87 -3.44
N PRO A 277 -15.36 -14.16 -4.24
CA PRO A 277 -16.23 -13.23 -4.98
C PRO A 277 -17.47 -12.70 -4.21
N ASP A 278 -17.66 -13.09 -2.97
CA ASP A 278 -18.85 -12.78 -2.18
C ASP A 278 -18.78 -11.36 -1.59
N ARG A 279 -19.98 -10.74 -1.38
CA ARG A 279 -20.13 -9.51 -0.64
C ARG A 279 -20.77 -9.77 0.71
N LEU A 280 -20.00 -9.63 1.77
CA LEU A 280 -20.47 -9.79 3.13
C LEU A 280 -21.09 -8.47 3.66
N THR A 281 -21.91 -8.58 4.70
CA THR A 281 -22.43 -7.40 5.39
C THR A 281 -21.31 -6.73 6.18
N LEU A 282 -21.11 -5.43 5.94
CA LEU A 282 -20.20 -4.59 6.70
C LEU A 282 -21.00 -3.68 7.63
N GLN A 283 -20.64 -3.65 8.91
CA GLN A 283 -21.21 -2.71 9.87
C GLN A 283 -20.55 -1.33 9.69
N GLY A 284 -21.36 -0.29 9.57
CA GLY A 284 -20.89 1.08 9.38
C GLY A 284 -21.88 1.93 8.58
N ASP A 285 -21.49 3.16 8.31
CA ASP A 285 -22.29 4.13 7.60
C ASP A 285 -22.53 3.70 6.14
N ARG A 286 -23.64 4.18 5.59
CA ARG A 286 -23.98 4.00 4.17
C ARG A 286 -23.83 5.33 3.44
N LEU A 287 -23.44 5.25 2.16
CA LEU A 287 -23.30 6.43 1.32
C LEU A 287 -24.65 7.12 1.16
N ASP A 288 -24.66 8.44 1.44
CA ASP A 288 -25.76 9.34 1.13
C ASP A 288 -25.38 10.21 -0.07
N LEU A 289 -26.00 9.94 -1.22
CA LEU A 289 -25.75 10.67 -2.46
C LEU A 289 -26.36 12.06 -2.50
N PHE A 290 -27.19 12.42 -1.51
CA PHE A 290 -27.79 13.77 -1.42
C PHE A 290 -26.92 14.74 -0.61
N SER A 291 -25.90 14.24 0.10
CA SER A 291 -25.13 15.03 1.06
C SER A 291 -24.25 16.09 0.42
N GLN A 292 -23.72 15.87 -0.78
CA GLN A 292 -22.79 16.78 -1.46
C GLN A 292 -22.65 16.48 -2.96
N PRO A 293 -22.24 17.46 -3.79
CA PRO A 293 -21.93 17.25 -5.20
C PRO A 293 -20.66 16.42 -5.36
N LEU A 294 -20.54 15.77 -6.52
CA LEU A 294 -19.33 15.07 -6.93
C LEU A 294 -18.56 15.96 -7.92
N GLU A 295 -17.35 16.32 -7.58
CA GLU A 295 -16.52 17.24 -8.38
C GLU A 295 -15.23 16.52 -8.82
N PHE A 296 -14.74 16.88 -10.01
CA PHE A 296 -13.52 16.33 -10.59
C PHE A 296 -12.66 17.45 -11.16
N PHE A 297 -11.35 17.34 -10.94
CA PHE A 297 -10.37 18.30 -11.43
C PHE A 297 -9.15 17.55 -12.01
N GLU A 298 -8.42 18.21 -12.88
CA GLU A 298 -7.14 17.72 -13.35
C GLU A 298 -6.06 17.89 -12.26
N PRO A 299 -5.12 16.94 -12.11
CA PRO A 299 -3.99 17.11 -11.21
C PRO A 299 -2.98 18.11 -11.79
N ASP A 300 -2.43 18.97 -10.94
CA ASP A 300 -1.37 19.91 -11.31
C ASP A 300 0.01 19.23 -11.17
N MET A 301 0.48 18.64 -12.27
CA MET A 301 1.75 17.90 -12.30
C MET A 301 2.99 18.82 -12.27
N GLU A 302 2.87 20.09 -12.61
CA GLU A 302 3.97 21.07 -12.49
C GLU A 302 4.22 21.39 -11.03
N ARG A 303 3.17 21.66 -10.28
CA ARG A 303 3.23 22.01 -8.86
C ARG A 303 3.49 20.78 -7.97
N PHE A 304 2.96 19.63 -8.34
CA PHE A 304 3.15 18.35 -7.64
C PHE A 304 3.99 17.39 -8.49
N ARG A 305 5.26 17.73 -8.64
CA ARG A 305 6.21 17.02 -9.51
C ARG A 305 6.34 15.52 -9.21
N CYS A 306 6.06 15.10 -7.98
CA CYS A 306 6.14 13.68 -7.59
C CYS A 306 5.22 12.77 -8.41
N LEU A 307 4.04 13.25 -8.81
CA LEU A 307 3.15 12.47 -9.69
C LEU A 307 3.75 12.32 -11.09
N ALA A 308 4.30 13.38 -11.67
CA ALA A 308 4.96 13.32 -12.98
C ALA A 308 6.17 12.37 -12.98
N MET A 309 7.00 12.43 -11.91
CA MET A 309 8.14 11.51 -11.75
C MET A 309 7.73 10.03 -11.68
N ALA A 310 6.57 9.73 -11.11
CA ALA A 310 6.06 8.37 -11.08
C ALA A 310 5.66 7.86 -12.49
N TYR A 311 5.06 8.72 -13.33
CA TYR A 311 4.82 8.40 -14.74
C TYR A 311 6.13 8.20 -15.51
N GLU A 312 7.12 9.06 -15.32
CA GLU A 312 8.45 8.94 -15.91
C GLU A 312 9.15 7.64 -15.49
N ALA A 313 9.04 7.29 -14.20
CA ALA A 313 9.65 6.08 -13.65
C ALA A 313 9.03 4.81 -14.25
N ILE A 314 7.69 4.75 -14.35
CA ILE A 314 7.01 3.56 -14.86
C ILE A 314 7.12 3.43 -16.39
N GLU A 315 7.25 4.53 -17.11
CA GLU A 315 7.53 4.53 -18.53
C GLU A 315 8.95 4.00 -18.81
N LYS A 316 9.94 4.45 -18.04
CA LYS A 316 11.32 3.96 -18.12
C LYS A 316 11.45 2.49 -17.72
N GLY A 317 10.66 2.04 -16.76
CA GLY A 317 10.62 0.66 -16.30
C GLY A 317 11.88 0.22 -15.54
N GLY A 318 12.19 -1.09 -15.59
CA GLY A 318 13.34 -1.67 -14.91
C GLY A 318 13.34 -1.38 -13.41
N ASN A 319 14.49 -0.97 -12.88
CA ASN A 319 14.64 -0.59 -11.47
C ASN A 319 14.26 0.88 -11.15
N MET A 320 13.80 1.69 -12.13
CA MET A 320 13.52 3.11 -11.91
C MET A 320 12.42 3.35 -10.86
N PRO A 321 11.28 2.60 -10.85
CA PRO A 321 10.29 2.77 -9.80
C PRO A 321 10.81 2.37 -8.40
N CYS A 322 11.75 1.43 -8.31
CA CYS A 322 12.43 1.08 -7.05
C CYS A 322 13.26 2.27 -6.53
N ILE A 323 14.01 2.93 -7.43
CA ILE A 323 14.80 4.14 -7.10
C ILE A 323 13.87 5.24 -6.58
N LEU A 324 12.75 5.50 -7.29
CA LEU A 324 11.74 6.48 -6.90
C LEU A 324 11.20 6.20 -5.49
N ASN A 325 10.82 4.94 -5.21
CA ASN A 325 10.31 4.55 -3.90
C ASN A 325 11.33 4.74 -2.79
N ALA A 326 12.56 4.25 -2.99
CA ALA A 326 13.63 4.33 -1.99
C ALA A 326 13.98 5.79 -1.65
N ALA A 327 14.12 6.64 -2.67
CA ALA A 327 14.35 8.07 -2.48
C ALA A 327 13.18 8.73 -1.74
N ASN A 328 11.93 8.43 -2.12
CA ASN A 328 10.76 8.97 -1.47
C ASN A 328 10.67 8.58 0.01
N GLU A 329 10.98 7.33 0.38
CA GLU A 329 10.94 6.93 1.79
C GLU A 329 11.92 7.73 2.64
N ILE A 330 13.12 8.03 2.13
CA ILE A 330 14.13 8.83 2.82
C ILE A 330 13.67 10.29 2.97
N VAL A 331 13.22 10.94 1.88
CA VAL A 331 12.83 12.35 1.97
C VAL A 331 11.52 12.55 2.74
N ASN A 332 10.60 11.59 2.67
CA ASN A 332 9.37 11.60 3.46
C ASN A 332 9.70 11.57 4.96
N GLU A 333 10.61 10.69 5.38
CA GLU A 333 11.08 10.64 6.75
C GLU A 333 11.82 11.92 7.14
N GLY A 334 12.70 12.42 6.27
CA GLY A 334 13.42 13.68 6.47
C GLY A 334 12.50 14.88 6.63
N PHE A 335 11.46 15.01 5.80
CA PHE A 335 10.45 16.05 5.92
C PHE A 335 9.69 15.97 7.25
N ARG A 336 9.26 14.77 7.66
CA ARG A 336 8.60 14.57 8.96
C ARG A 336 9.47 14.93 10.14
N LYS A 337 10.78 14.79 10.02
CA LYS A 337 11.79 15.17 11.04
C LYS A 337 12.27 16.62 10.91
N GLY A 338 11.79 17.39 9.93
CA GLY A 338 12.20 18.76 9.68
C GLY A 338 13.62 18.92 9.08
N GLN A 339 14.14 17.85 8.44
CA GLN A 339 15.48 17.83 7.84
C GLN A 339 15.48 18.36 6.39
N CYS A 340 14.33 18.39 5.72
CA CYS A 340 14.17 19.00 4.42
C CYS A 340 12.83 19.73 4.30
N SER A 341 12.71 20.67 3.35
CA SER A 341 11.44 21.34 3.04
C SER A 341 10.59 20.49 2.10
N PHE A 342 9.29 20.81 1.99
CA PHE A 342 8.35 20.11 1.13
C PHE A 342 8.80 20.08 -0.34
N LEU A 343 9.22 21.22 -0.90
CA LEU A 343 9.68 21.30 -2.28
C LEU A 343 11.00 20.57 -2.48
N LYS A 344 11.89 20.58 -1.50
CA LYS A 344 13.17 19.88 -1.54
C LYS A 344 13.02 18.36 -1.68
N MET A 345 11.92 17.80 -1.20
CA MET A 345 11.63 16.38 -1.38
C MET A 345 11.66 15.98 -2.86
N GLY A 346 10.93 16.70 -3.72
CA GLY A 346 10.89 16.42 -5.16
C GLY A 346 12.26 16.58 -5.84
N GLU A 347 13.03 17.60 -5.46
CA GLU A 347 14.37 17.83 -6.00
C GLU A 347 15.33 16.68 -5.68
N ILE A 348 15.33 16.19 -4.42
CA ILE A 348 16.19 15.07 -4.00
C ILE A 348 15.78 13.77 -4.70
N ILE A 349 14.46 13.52 -4.85
CA ILE A 349 13.99 12.34 -5.58
C ILE A 349 14.47 12.36 -7.03
N ASP A 350 14.26 13.49 -7.74
CA ASP A 350 14.67 13.65 -9.14
C ASP A 350 16.19 13.44 -9.30
N GLU A 351 17.00 14.08 -8.46
CA GLU A 351 18.46 13.93 -8.48
C GLU A 351 18.92 12.50 -8.16
N THR A 352 18.22 11.81 -7.25
CA THR A 352 18.51 10.40 -6.95
C THR A 352 18.20 9.51 -8.15
N MET A 353 17.05 9.71 -8.83
CA MET A 353 16.68 8.98 -10.04
C MET A 353 17.69 9.15 -11.17
N GLN A 354 18.39 10.29 -11.24
CA GLN A 354 19.44 10.55 -12.23
C GLN A 354 20.78 9.92 -11.87
N LYS A 355 21.10 9.77 -10.58
CA LYS A 355 22.41 9.31 -10.09
C LYS A 355 22.53 7.80 -9.93
N VAL A 356 21.46 7.11 -9.59
CA VAL A 356 21.49 5.64 -9.41
C VAL A 356 21.56 4.95 -10.76
N ALA A 357 22.38 3.93 -10.86
CA ALA A 357 22.54 3.14 -12.08
C ALA A 357 21.22 2.46 -12.48
N PHE A 358 20.84 2.63 -13.75
CA PHE A 358 19.65 2.01 -14.32
C PHE A 358 19.94 0.57 -14.75
N ASP A 359 19.03 -0.33 -14.40
CA ASP A 359 18.97 -1.71 -14.88
C ASP A 359 17.58 -1.99 -15.47
N ALA A 360 17.53 -2.42 -16.71
CA ALA A 360 16.27 -2.64 -17.44
C ALA A 360 15.56 -3.96 -17.05
N THR A 361 16.29 -4.94 -16.53
CA THR A 361 15.77 -6.28 -16.22
C THR A 361 16.27 -6.79 -14.85
N PRO A 362 15.95 -6.06 -13.77
CA PRO A 362 16.53 -6.32 -12.47
C PRO A 362 16.08 -7.67 -11.88
N SER A 363 17.03 -8.42 -11.31
CA SER A 363 16.75 -9.55 -10.43
C SER A 363 16.33 -9.05 -9.03
N LEU A 364 15.89 -9.96 -8.15
CA LEU A 364 15.61 -9.60 -6.75
C LEU A 364 16.84 -8.99 -6.08
N ASP A 365 18.02 -9.56 -6.27
CA ASP A 365 19.27 -9.04 -5.68
C ASP A 365 19.58 -7.61 -6.19
N VAL A 366 19.31 -7.35 -7.47
CA VAL A 366 19.46 -6.01 -8.06
C VAL A 366 18.46 -5.03 -7.43
N TYR A 367 17.21 -5.41 -7.20
CA TYR A 367 16.25 -4.56 -6.50
C TYR A 367 16.70 -4.23 -5.06
N LEU A 368 17.23 -5.22 -4.32
CA LEU A 368 17.77 -5.02 -2.97
C LEU A 368 18.96 -4.05 -2.98
N GLN A 369 19.89 -4.20 -3.92
CA GLN A 369 21.03 -3.31 -4.09
C GLN A 369 20.61 -1.90 -4.53
N THR A 370 19.67 -1.81 -5.46
CA THR A 370 19.12 -0.53 -5.92
C THR A 370 18.45 0.25 -4.80
N ASP A 371 17.62 -0.40 -3.98
CA ASP A 371 16.99 0.24 -2.82
C ASP A 371 18.04 0.78 -1.85
N ALA A 372 19.06 -0.03 -1.51
CA ALA A 372 20.12 0.40 -0.60
C ALA A 372 20.92 1.59 -1.14
N GLU A 373 21.29 1.57 -2.43
CA GLU A 373 22.06 2.62 -3.07
C GLU A 373 21.24 3.91 -3.21
N ALA A 374 19.97 3.82 -3.62
CA ALA A 374 19.09 4.98 -3.74
C ALA A 374 18.86 5.65 -2.38
N ARG A 375 18.69 4.87 -1.31
CA ARG A 375 18.61 5.39 0.07
C ARG A 375 19.88 6.12 0.49
N ARG A 376 21.04 5.55 0.18
CA ARG A 376 22.34 6.19 0.48
C ARG A 376 22.47 7.54 -0.21
N ILE A 377 22.20 7.58 -1.53
CA ILE A 377 22.30 8.81 -2.33
C ILE A 377 21.28 9.86 -1.86
N ALA A 378 20.02 9.48 -1.64
CA ALA A 378 19.01 10.40 -1.14
C ALA A 378 19.38 10.99 0.24
N SER A 379 19.96 10.18 1.13
CA SER A 379 20.45 10.65 2.44
C SER A 379 21.61 11.64 2.30
N GLU A 380 22.56 11.38 1.42
CA GLU A 380 23.68 12.31 1.13
C GLU A 380 23.18 13.65 0.55
N LEU A 381 22.22 13.61 -0.37
CA LEU A 381 21.61 14.81 -0.96
C LEU A 381 20.80 15.62 0.05
N MET A 382 20.28 14.97 1.07
CA MET A 382 19.58 15.64 2.17
C MET A 382 20.57 16.32 3.15
N GLY A 383 21.86 16.00 3.09
CA GLY A 383 22.91 16.56 3.95
C GLY A 383 23.11 15.75 5.24
N ASN A 384 22.81 14.48 5.24
CA ASN A 384 23.01 13.53 6.34
C ASN A 384 24.15 12.55 6.05
#